data_f2350f1f2fd240d5fda0fda1ad60cca3
#
_entry.id   f2350f1f2fd240d5fda0fda1ad60cca3
#
_cell.length_a   1.000
_cell.length_b   1.000
_cell.length_c   1.000
_cell.angle_alpha   90.00
_cell.angle_beta   90.00
_cell.angle_gamma   90.00
#
_symmetry.space_group_name_H-M   'P 1'
#
loop_
_entity.id
_entity.type
_entity.pdbx_description
1 polymer ?
#
loop_
_entity_poly.entity_id
_entity_poly.type
_entity_poly.pdbx_seq_one_letter_code
_entity_poly.pdbx_strand_id
1 'polypeptide(L)'
;MSRAPASHGRTGRPPLTSRAQILVTARRLIDEDGWEKLTIRRLAAEIGVGATTLYHHIRNKDDLLLLLLNHHIEQIGRPALPDAPRERIVAAATAMRDALTAWPWAAEVLSADGFVGLLDESAMWMVEAIVAGAGDHGCTAEQSVDVFRSIWYFTVGEVLVRAHSARRQDEGRPFAYRDDLDPAQVPHLAAIGVRWAELAARDVYPEVLRTFVDGLLARATPRASG
;
A
#
# COMPACT_ATOMS: atom_id res chain seq x y z
N MET A 1 -27.00 -58.16 34.36
CA MET A 1 -26.35 -56.86 34.54
C MET A 1 -25.32 -56.71 33.44
N SER A 2 -25.68 -56.05 32.36
CA SER A 2 -24.85 -55.88 31.17
C SER A 2 -24.39 -54.43 31.09
N ARG A 3 -23.09 -54.22 31.10
CA ARG A 3 -22.44 -52.90 31.12
C ARG A 3 -22.12 -52.49 29.66
N ALA A 4 -22.78 -51.43 29.17
CA ALA A 4 -22.52 -50.88 27.87
C ALA A 4 -21.14 -50.20 27.80
N PRO A 5 -20.40 -50.27 26.67
CA PRO A 5 -19.13 -49.58 26.52
C PRO A 5 -19.37 -48.10 26.20
N ALA A 6 -18.68 -47.21 26.90
CA ALA A 6 -18.67 -45.77 26.64
C ALA A 6 -17.99 -45.48 25.28
N SER A 7 -18.72 -44.84 24.40
CA SER A 7 -18.17 -44.32 23.14
C SER A 7 -17.27 -43.13 23.47
N HIS A 8 -15.96 -43.28 23.29
CA HIS A 8 -15.02 -42.18 23.27
C HIS A 8 -15.25 -41.35 22.01
N GLY A 9 -15.89 -40.18 22.19
CA GLY A 9 -15.98 -39.17 21.13
C GLY A 9 -14.56 -38.80 20.68
N ARG A 10 -14.28 -39.07 19.39
CA ARG A 10 -13.06 -38.57 18.72
C ARG A 10 -13.18 -37.05 18.68
N THR A 11 -12.55 -36.38 19.64
CA THR A 11 -12.27 -34.93 19.59
C THR A 11 -11.45 -34.71 18.34
N GLY A 12 -12.03 -34.12 17.30
CA GLY A 12 -11.32 -33.78 16.07
C GLY A 12 -10.12 -32.91 16.44
N ARG A 13 -8.93 -33.33 15.98
CA ARG A 13 -7.72 -32.53 16.09
C ARG A 13 -8.04 -31.13 15.59
N PRO A 14 -7.72 -30.02 16.34
CA PRO A 14 -7.95 -28.65 15.85
C PRO A 14 -7.39 -28.52 14.45
N PRO A 15 -8.03 -27.77 13.55
CA PRO A 15 -7.51 -27.55 12.20
C PRO A 15 -6.08 -27.05 12.33
N LEU A 16 -5.13 -27.78 11.73
CA LEU A 16 -3.69 -27.61 11.90
C LEU A 16 -3.19 -26.22 11.49
N THR A 17 -4.01 -25.42 10.81
CA THR A 17 -3.63 -24.09 10.31
C THR A 17 -4.90 -23.26 10.08
N SER A 18 -4.96 -22.07 10.71
CA SER A 18 -6.01 -21.09 10.43
C SER A 18 -5.48 -19.99 9.48
N ARG A 19 -6.39 -19.34 8.75
CA ARG A 19 -6.04 -18.16 7.91
C ARG A 19 -5.32 -17.09 8.75
N ALA A 20 -5.78 -16.84 9.98
CA ALA A 20 -5.15 -15.89 10.90
C ALA A 20 -3.70 -16.27 11.22
N GLN A 21 -3.42 -17.55 11.50
CA GLN A 21 -2.06 -18.02 11.74
C GLN A 21 -1.15 -17.86 10.52
N ILE A 22 -1.66 -18.13 9.32
CA ILE A 22 -0.95 -17.92 8.06
C ILE A 22 -0.55 -16.44 7.93
N LEU A 23 -1.50 -15.51 8.11
CA LEU A 23 -1.27 -14.08 7.96
C LEU A 23 -0.28 -13.55 9.00
N VAL A 24 -0.43 -13.92 10.28
CA VAL A 24 0.49 -13.50 11.36
C VAL A 24 1.91 -14.00 11.10
N THR A 25 2.07 -15.26 10.70
CA THR A 25 3.40 -15.83 10.44
C THR A 25 4.02 -15.22 9.19
N ALA A 26 3.26 -15.04 8.12
CA ALA A 26 3.73 -14.42 6.89
C ALA A 26 4.17 -12.96 7.14
N ARG A 27 3.39 -12.19 7.93
CA ARG A 27 3.74 -10.83 8.33
C ARG A 27 5.09 -10.80 9.06
N ARG A 28 5.28 -11.64 10.06
CA ARG A 28 6.53 -11.73 10.80
C ARG A 28 7.72 -12.03 9.89
N LEU A 29 7.58 -13.00 8.97
CA LEU A 29 8.65 -13.34 8.03
C LEU A 29 9.00 -12.19 7.07
N ILE A 30 8.00 -11.39 6.67
CA ILE A 30 8.23 -10.19 5.83
C ILE A 30 8.98 -9.12 6.63
N ASP A 31 8.57 -8.89 7.88
CA ASP A 31 9.20 -7.88 8.75
C ASP A 31 10.66 -8.25 9.08
N GLU A 32 10.97 -9.55 9.25
CA GLU A 32 12.32 -10.04 9.57
C GLU A 32 13.26 -10.05 8.36
N ASP A 33 12.80 -10.48 7.20
CA ASP A 33 13.66 -10.83 6.06
C ASP A 33 13.33 -10.15 4.73
N GLY A 34 12.22 -9.43 4.67
CA GLY A 34 11.69 -8.85 3.45
C GLY A 34 10.72 -9.77 2.69
N TRP A 35 9.80 -9.15 1.97
CA TRP A 35 8.76 -9.85 1.23
C TRP A 35 9.31 -10.70 0.07
N GLU A 36 10.44 -10.31 -0.51
CA GLU A 36 11.09 -11.04 -1.61
C GLU A 36 11.50 -12.44 -1.20
N LYS A 37 11.98 -12.60 0.05
CA LYS A 37 12.41 -13.89 0.62
C LYS A 37 11.25 -14.76 1.12
N LEU A 38 10.02 -14.24 1.18
CA LEU A 38 8.84 -15.01 1.53
C LEU A 38 8.54 -16.02 0.41
N THR A 39 8.43 -17.30 0.80
CA THR A 39 7.94 -18.38 -0.08
C THR A 39 6.90 -19.22 0.64
N ILE A 40 5.98 -19.83 -0.11
CA ILE A 40 4.96 -20.73 0.47
C ILE A 40 5.60 -21.89 1.23
N ARG A 41 6.73 -22.42 0.73
CA ARG A 41 7.47 -23.50 1.40
C ARG A 41 8.05 -23.07 2.74
N ARG A 42 8.65 -21.87 2.78
CA ARG A 42 9.20 -21.31 4.02
C ARG A 42 8.11 -21.04 5.05
N LEU A 43 7.00 -20.45 4.61
CA LEU A 43 5.83 -20.20 5.45
C LEU A 43 5.26 -21.50 6.03
N ALA A 44 5.14 -22.54 5.20
CA ALA A 44 4.67 -23.85 5.63
C ALA A 44 5.59 -24.49 6.70
N ALA A 45 6.91 -24.41 6.47
CA ALA A 45 7.90 -24.90 7.43
C ALA A 45 7.82 -24.17 8.78
N GLU A 46 7.63 -22.84 8.74
CA GLU A 46 7.53 -22.01 9.95
C GLU A 46 6.24 -22.30 10.74
N ILE A 47 5.13 -22.59 10.07
CA ILE A 47 3.86 -22.98 10.71
C ILE A 47 3.91 -24.44 11.20
N GLY A 48 4.83 -25.27 10.67
CA GLY A 48 4.93 -26.68 10.99
C GLY A 48 3.95 -27.57 10.20
N VAL A 49 3.59 -27.18 8.96
CA VAL A 49 2.67 -27.93 8.09
C VAL A 49 3.29 -28.21 6.73
N GLY A 50 2.68 -29.13 5.98
CA GLY A 50 3.07 -29.35 4.58
C GLY A 50 2.64 -28.19 3.68
N ALA A 51 3.44 -27.87 2.65
CA ALA A 51 3.10 -26.83 1.68
C ALA A 51 1.73 -27.07 1.00
N THR A 52 1.37 -28.33 0.77
CA THR A 52 0.06 -28.72 0.22
C THR A 52 -1.11 -28.22 1.09
N THR A 53 -0.93 -28.21 2.42
CA THR A 53 -1.95 -27.70 3.35
C THR A 53 -2.17 -26.20 3.15
N LEU A 54 -1.11 -25.42 2.89
CA LEU A 54 -1.24 -23.98 2.63
C LEU A 54 -1.93 -23.70 1.30
N TYR A 55 -1.72 -24.54 0.26
CA TYR A 55 -2.38 -24.38 -1.04
C TYR A 55 -3.91 -24.55 -0.99
N HIS A 56 -4.48 -25.08 0.10
CA HIS A 56 -5.92 -25.04 0.34
C HIS A 56 -6.42 -23.66 0.79
N HIS A 57 -5.53 -22.80 1.27
CA HIS A 57 -5.87 -21.46 1.79
C HIS A 57 -5.40 -20.32 0.87
N ILE A 58 -4.30 -20.53 0.13
CA ILE A 58 -3.64 -19.53 -0.72
C ILE A 58 -3.15 -20.20 -2.01
N ARG A 59 -3.37 -19.57 -3.17
CA ARG A 59 -3.02 -20.14 -4.47
C ARG A 59 -1.54 -19.98 -4.82
N ASN A 60 -0.99 -18.79 -4.51
CA ASN A 60 0.39 -18.42 -4.79
C ASN A 60 0.87 -17.33 -3.82
N LYS A 61 2.10 -16.83 -4.02
CA LYS A 61 2.68 -15.77 -3.20
C LYS A 61 1.92 -14.45 -3.34
N ASP A 62 1.52 -14.08 -4.55
CA ASP A 62 0.82 -12.81 -4.80
C ASP A 62 -0.56 -12.81 -4.12
N ASP A 63 -1.28 -13.93 -4.18
CA ASP A 63 -2.53 -14.13 -3.45
C ASP A 63 -2.33 -13.94 -1.92
N LEU A 64 -1.26 -14.49 -1.35
CA LEU A 64 -0.89 -14.29 0.06
C LEU A 64 -0.60 -12.82 0.38
N LEU A 65 0.16 -12.13 -0.46
CA LEU A 65 0.52 -10.72 -0.26
C LEU A 65 -0.71 -9.82 -0.33
N LEU A 66 -1.63 -10.08 -1.26
CA LEU A 66 -2.92 -9.39 -1.34
C LEU A 66 -3.79 -9.65 -0.11
N LEU A 67 -3.85 -10.90 0.36
CA LEU A 67 -4.57 -11.23 1.59
C LEU A 67 -4.01 -10.50 2.81
N LEU A 68 -2.69 -10.36 2.90
CA LEU A 68 -2.03 -9.61 3.97
C LEU A 68 -2.37 -8.12 3.89
N LEU A 69 -2.31 -7.54 2.69
CA LEU A 69 -2.63 -6.13 2.46
C LEU A 69 -4.08 -5.83 2.82
N ASN A 70 -5.02 -6.61 2.29
CA ASN A 70 -6.45 -6.43 2.55
C ASN A 70 -6.74 -6.55 4.06
N HIS A 71 -6.17 -7.56 4.73
CA HIS A 71 -6.31 -7.70 6.18
C HIS A 71 -5.75 -6.50 6.96
N HIS A 72 -4.63 -5.93 6.52
CA HIS A 72 -4.06 -4.73 7.14
C HIS A 72 -4.98 -3.52 6.98
N ILE A 73 -5.48 -3.27 5.78
CA ILE A 73 -6.39 -2.16 5.50
C ILE A 73 -7.70 -2.31 6.29
N GLU A 74 -8.23 -3.52 6.39
CA GLU A 74 -9.42 -3.84 7.19
C GLU A 74 -9.23 -3.45 8.67
N GLN A 75 -8.02 -3.66 9.23
CA GLN A 75 -7.70 -3.29 10.61
C GLN A 75 -7.58 -1.78 10.85
N ILE A 76 -7.13 -1.01 9.85
CA ILE A 76 -7.07 0.46 9.93
C ILE A 76 -8.48 1.05 9.98
N GLY A 77 -9.45 0.39 9.34
CA GLY A 77 -10.83 0.84 9.23
C GLY A 77 -10.99 1.99 8.23
N ARG A 78 -12.25 2.32 7.95
CA ARG A 78 -12.60 3.41 7.05
C ARG A 78 -12.90 4.67 7.86
N PRO A 79 -12.14 5.77 7.68
CA PRO A 79 -12.44 7.03 8.35
C PRO A 79 -13.73 7.65 7.78
N ALA A 80 -14.36 8.55 8.56
CA ALA A 80 -15.40 9.41 8.03
C ALA A 80 -14.80 10.32 6.94
N LEU A 81 -15.40 10.30 5.76
CA LEU A 81 -14.94 11.10 4.63
C LEU A 81 -15.69 12.45 4.60
N PRO A 82 -14.99 13.54 4.24
CA PRO A 82 -15.62 14.84 4.02
C PRO A 82 -16.67 14.81 2.89
N ASP A 83 -17.73 15.62 3.02
CA ASP A 83 -18.74 15.78 1.98
C ASP A 83 -18.21 16.55 0.77
N ALA A 84 -17.33 17.54 0.99
CA ALA A 84 -16.72 18.32 -0.07
C ALA A 84 -15.87 17.43 -0.99
N PRO A 85 -16.14 17.41 -2.32
CA PRO A 85 -15.50 16.49 -3.25
C PRO A 85 -13.96 16.52 -3.20
N ARG A 86 -13.39 17.73 -3.20
CA ARG A 86 -11.94 17.96 -3.13
C ARG A 86 -11.33 17.36 -1.84
N GLU A 87 -11.93 17.66 -0.70
CA GLU A 87 -11.43 17.19 0.59
C GLU A 87 -11.58 15.68 0.74
N ARG A 88 -12.62 15.09 0.15
CA ARG A 88 -12.82 13.64 0.06
C ARG A 88 -11.68 12.96 -0.70
N ILE A 89 -11.27 13.52 -1.84
CA ILE A 89 -10.13 13.03 -2.63
C ILE A 89 -8.85 13.09 -1.79
N VAL A 90 -8.57 14.24 -1.16
CA VAL A 90 -7.37 14.42 -0.32
C VAL A 90 -7.36 13.43 0.85
N ALA A 91 -8.49 13.26 1.54
CA ALA A 91 -8.59 12.32 2.67
C ALA A 91 -8.35 10.87 2.23
N ALA A 92 -8.96 10.44 1.12
CA ALA A 92 -8.79 9.08 0.60
C ALA A 92 -7.35 8.82 0.11
N ALA A 93 -6.73 9.80 -0.58
CA ALA A 93 -5.35 9.70 -1.02
C ALA A 93 -4.35 9.68 0.15
N THR A 94 -4.64 10.44 1.23
CA THR A 94 -3.84 10.41 2.46
C THR A 94 -3.93 9.05 3.14
N ALA A 95 -5.13 8.48 3.28
CA ALA A 95 -5.32 7.16 3.85
C ALA A 95 -4.60 6.07 3.03
N MET A 96 -4.64 6.18 1.70
CA MET A 96 -3.91 5.29 0.79
C MET A 96 -2.39 5.39 1.01
N ARG A 97 -1.84 6.61 1.10
CA ARG A 97 -0.43 6.83 1.42
C ARG A 97 -0.04 6.20 2.76
N ASP A 98 -0.85 6.42 3.81
CA ASP A 98 -0.56 5.94 5.15
C ASP A 98 -0.53 4.40 5.20
N ALA A 99 -1.49 3.75 4.54
CA ALA A 99 -1.52 2.29 4.40
C ALA A 99 -0.27 1.75 3.68
N LEU A 100 0.15 2.38 2.59
CA LEU A 100 1.33 1.98 1.82
C LEU A 100 2.64 2.33 2.54
N THR A 101 2.69 3.42 3.31
CA THR A 101 3.89 3.80 4.09
C THR A 101 4.14 2.80 5.22
N ALA A 102 3.08 2.27 5.82
CA ALA A 102 3.20 1.20 6.82
C ALA A 102 3.75 -0.10 6.20
N TRP A 103 3.48 -0.33 4.92
CA TRP A 103 3.90 -1.53 4.18
C TRP A 103 4.40 -1.18 2.77
N PRO A 104 5.62 -0.62 2.63
CA PRO A 104 6.13 -0.16 1.33
C PRO A 104 6.19 -1.25 0.26
N TRP A 105 6.38 -2.52 0.64
CA TRP A 105 6.34 -3.65 -0.29
C TRP A 105 4.98 -3.79 -1.00
N ALA A 106 3.89 -3.33 -0.39
CA ALA A 106 2.58 -3.36 -1.02
C ALA A 106 2.53 -2.43 -2.25
N ALA A 107 3.24 -1.29 -2.21
CA ALA A 107 3.35 -0.40 -3.36
C ALA A 107 4.09 -1.09 -4.53
N GLU A 108 5.10 -1.92 -4.26
CA GLU A 108 5.78 -2.73 -5.28
C GLU A 108 4.84 -3.78 -5.89
N VAL A 109 4.13 -4.54 -5.06
CA VAL A 109 3.18 -5.59 -5.50
C VAL A 109 2.04 -5.00 -6.33
N LEU A 110 1.53 -3.84 -5.94
CA LEU A 110 0.43 -3.16 -6.62
C LEU A 110 0.88 -2.28 -7.80
N SER A 111 2.18 -2.24 -8.14
CA SER A 111 2.67 -1.44 -9.26
C SER A 111 2.38 -2.04 -10.65
N ALA A 112 1.75 -3.24 -10.71
CA ALA A 112 1.32 -3.87 -11.96
C ALA A 112 -0.01 -3.28 -12.47
N ASP A 113 -0.17 -3.26 -13.79
CA ASP A 113 -1.43 -2.85 -14.42
C ASP A 113 -2.60 -3.76 -13.98
N GLY A 114 -3.76 -3.14 -13.73
CA GLY A 114 -4.97 -3.87 -13.34
C GLY A 114 -5.07 -4.22 -11.86
N PHE A 115 -4.17 -3.72 -11.00
CA PHE A 115 -4.17 -4.00 -9.56
C PHE A 115 -5.50 -3.70 -8.86
N VAL A 116 -6.28 -2.73 -9.37
CA VAL A 116 -7.61 -2.38 -8.82
C VAL A 116 -8.54 -3.61 -8.78
N GLY A 117 -8.46 -4.49 -9.78
CA GLY A 117 -9.21 -5.74 -9.81
C GLY A 117 -8.75 -6.80 -8.79
N LEU A 118 -7.64 -6.56 -8.10
CA LEU A 118 -7.10 -7.44 -7.06
C LEU A 118 -7.49 -6.99 -5.64
N LEU A 119 -7.98 -5.74 -5.50
CA LEU A 119 -8.39 -5.19 -4.21
C LEU A 119 -9.76 -5.75 -3.81
N ASP A 120 -9.96 -5.98 -2.53
CA ASP A 120 -11.27 -6.29 -1.95
C ASP A 120 -11.99 -5.02 -1.48
N GLU A 121 -13.18 -5.18 -0.91
CA GLU A 121 -14.02 -4.06 -0.45
C GLU A 121 -13.31 -3.20 0.60
N SER A 122 -12.41 -3.78 1.40
CA SER A 122 -11.69 -3.07 2.46
C SER A 122 -10.74 -2.01 1.91
N ALA A 123 -10.18 -2.21 0.71
CA ALA A 123 -9.28 -1.28 0.02
C ALA A 123 -10.00 -0.47 -1.07
N MET A 124 -11.03 -1.04 -1.70
CA MET A 124 -11.73 -0.44 -2.84
C MET A 124 -12.36 0.93 -2.51
N TRP A 125 -12.74 1.18 -1.26
CA TRP A 125 -13.34 2.46 -0.86
C TRP A 125 -12.41 3.66 -1.10
N MET A 126 -11.09 3.50 -1.06
CA MET A 126 -10.14 4.58 -1.32
C MET A 126 -10.16 4.97 -2.80
N VAL A 127 -10.21 3.98 -3.68
CA VAL A 127 -10.35 4.18 -5.12
C VAL A 127 -11.68 4.87 -5.43
N GLU A 128 -12.77 4.33 -4.89
CA GLU A 128 -14.12 4.86 -5.07
C GLU A 128 -14.25 6.31 -4.58
N ALA A 129 -13.71 6.62 -3.40
CA ALA A 129 -13.77 7.98 -2.85
C ALA A 129 -13.05 9.02 -3.72
N ILE A 130 -11.92 8.63 -4.35
CA ILE A 130 -11.19 9.51 -5.28
C ILE A 130 -11.98 9.68 -6.59
N VAL A 131 -12.44 8.58 -7.18
CA VAL A 131 -13.16 8.60 -8.47
C VAL A 131 -14.51 9.33 -8.33
N ALA A 132 -15.29 9.01 -7.28
CA ALA A 132 -16.56 9.69 -6.99
C ALA A 132 -16.34 11.17 -6.66
N GLY A 133 -15.31 11.51 -5.86
CA GLY A 133 -14.97 12.90 -5.58
C GLY A 133 -14.64 13.69 -6.85
N ALA A 134 -13.90 13.12 -7.79
CA ALA A 134 -13.63 13.75 -9.07
C ALA A 134 -14.92 13.93 -9.92
N GLY A 135 -15.76 12.89 -9.97
CA GLY A 135 -17.06 12.97 -10.66
C GLY A 135 -18.00 14.01 -10.06
N ASP A 136 -18.10 14.10 -8.73
CA ASP A 136 -18.92 15.10 -8.01
C ASP A 136 -18.36 16.53 -8.21
N HIS A 137 -17.05 16.66 -8.43
CA HIS A 137 -16.43 17.95 -8.81
C HIS A 137 -16.76 18.38 -10.23
N GLY A 138 -17.23 17.46 -11.11
CA GLY A 138 -17.61 17.74 -12.50
C GLY A 138 -16.73 17.06 -13.55
N CYS A 139 -15.80 16.19 -13.17
CA CYS A 139 -15.02 15.39 -14.10
C CYS A 139 -15.89 14.39 -14.87
N THR A 140 -15.53 14.09 -16.12
CA THR A 140 -16.07 12.91 -16.83
C THR A 140 -15.54 11.62 -16.23
N ALA A 141 -16.07 10.47 -16.64
CA ALA A 141 -15.57 9.17 -16.18
C ALA A 141 -14.08 8.96 -16.51
N GLU A 142 -13.68 9.30 -17.73
CA GLU A 142 -12.29 9.22 -18.18
C GLU A 142 -11.39 10.14 -17.33
N GLN A 143 -11.82 11.40 -17.11
CA GLN A 143 -11.08 12.34 -16.28
C GLN A 143 -10.97 11.87 -14.83
N SER A 144 -12.01 11.24 -14.28
CA SER A 144 -11.97 10.68 -12.91
C SER A 144 -10.96 9.55 -12.79
N VAL A 145 -10.84 8.69 -13.80
CA VAL A 145 -9.79 7.67 -13.87
C VAL A 145 -8.40 8.31 -13.97
N ASP A 146 -8.24 9.36 -14.77
CA ASP A 146 -6.96 10.07 -14.89
C ASP A 146 -6.56 10.76 -13.58
N VAL A 147 -7.51 11.34 -12.84
CA VAL A 147 -7.29 11.90 -11.49
C VAL A 147 -6.79 10.80 -10.56
N PHE A 148 -7.49 9.65 -10.49
CA PHE A 148 -7.07 8.53 -9.65
C PHE A 148 -5.67 8.03 -10.02
N ARG A 149 -5.40 7.76 -11.30
CA ARG A 149 -4.10 7.27 -11.76
C ARG A 149 -2.96 8.24 -11.44
N SER A 150 -3.19 9.53 -11.62
CA SER A 150 -2.19 10.55 -11.32
C SER A 150 -1.85 10.58 -9.84
N ILE A 151 -2.86 10.55 -8.96
CA ILE A 151 -2.69 10.47 -7.50
C ILE A 151 -1.98 9.16 -7.12
N TRP A 152 -2.37 8.05 -7.72
CA TRP A 152 -1.74 6.74 -7.50
C TRP A 152 -0.24 6.77 -7.79
N TYR A 153 0.16 7.23 -8.98
CA TYR A 153 1.57 7.29 -9.37
C TYR A 153 2.39 8.23 -8.49
N PHE A 154 1.82 9.38 -8.13
CA PHE A 154 2.44 10.31 -7.19
C PHE A 154 2.66 9.66 -5.82
N THR A 155 1.65 9.00 -5.28
CA THR A 155 1.70 8.36 -3.96
C THR A 155 2.66 7.17 -3.93
N VAL A 156 2.58 6.28 -4.91
CA VAL A 156 3.50 5.12 -5.02
C VAL A 156 4.95 5.60 -5.17
N GLY A 157 5.20 6.58 -6.03
CA GLY A 157 6.54 7.14 -6.20
C GLY A 157 7.11 7.71 -4.91
N GLU A 158 6.32 8.49 -4.18
CA GLU A 158 6.68 9.04 -2.88
C GLU A 158 7.03 7.93 -1.86
N VAL A 159 6.15 6.93 -1.71
CA VAL A 159 6.34 5.83 -0.76
C VAL A 159 7.58 5.01 -1.08
N LEU A 160 7.76 4.62 -2.35
CA LEU A 160 8.91 3.81 -2.76
C LEU A 160 10.22 4.56 -2.62
N VAL A 161 10.28 5.83 -3.05
CA VAL A 161 11.51 6.64 -2.92
C VAL A 161 11.90 6.79 -1.46
N ARG A 162 10.95 7.07 -0.56
CA ARG A 162 11.23 7.18 0.89
C ARG A 162 11.67 5.86 1.49
N ALA A 163 10.98 4.77 1.18
CA ALA A 163 11.34 3.44 1.69
C ALA A 163 12.75 3.01 1.25
N HIS A 164 13.08 3.21 -0.04
CA HIS A 164 14.42 2.91 -0.54
C HIS A 164 15.50 3.80 0.07
N SER A 165 15.20 5.09 0.32
CA SER A 165 16.12 6.01 0.96
C SER A 165 16.38 5.63 2.41
N ALA A 166 15.35 5.26 3.17
CA ALA A 166 15.46 4.80 4.55
C ALA A 166 16.31 3.52 4.64
N ARG A 167 16.01 2.51 3.79
CA ARG A 167 16.79 1.26 3.71
C ARG A 167 18.28 1.51 3.46
N ARG A 168 18.64 2.44 2.56
CA ARG A 168 20.03 2.79 2.29
C ARG A 168 20.72 3.46 3.47
N GLN A 169 19.99 4.27 4.24
CA GLN A 169 20.51 4.87 5.48
C GLN A 169 20.79 3.79 6.54
N ASP A 170 19.87 2.85 6.72
CA ASP A 170 20.02 1.73 7.67
C ASP A 170 21.20 0.82 7.30
N GLU A 171 21.46 0.65 6.00
CA GLU A 171 22.63 -0.09 5.47
C GLU A 171 23.95 0.70 5.57
N GLY A 172 23.95 1.90 6.14
CA GLY A 172 25.13 2.78 6.21
C GLY A 172 25.60 3.30 4.84
N ARG A 173 24.70 3.36 3.85
CA ARG A 173 24.99 3.78 2.46
C ARG A 173 24.11 4.96 2.02
N PRO A 174 24.02 6.06 2.79
CA PRO A 174 23.23 7.21 2.38
C PRO A 174 23.79 7.81 1.09
N PHE A 175 22.91 8.45 0.31
CA PHE A 175 23.39 9.27 -0.79
C PHE A 175 24.02 10.53 -0.23
N ALA A 176 25.33 10.72 -0.49
CA ALA A 176 25.99 11.99 -0.27
C ALA A 176 25.59 12.98 -1.36
N TYR A 177 25.32 14.21 -0.97
CA TYR A 177 25.22 15.31 -1.94
C TYR A 177 26.63 15.60 -2.50
N ARG A 178 26.71 15.85 -3.81
CA ARG A 178 27.97 16.26 -4.44
C ARG A 178 28.28 17.70 -4.07
N ASP A 179 29.39 17.92 -3.41
CA ASP A 179 29.91 19.25 -3.04
C ASP A 179 30.86 19.83 -4.10
N ASP A 180 31.20 19.03 -5.11
CA ASP A 180 32.11 19.36 -6.24
C ASP A 180 31.38 19.93 -7.48
N LEU A 181 30.13 20.42 -7.31
CA LEU A 181 29.37 21.00 -8.41
C LEU A 181 29.93 22.34 -8.85
N ASP A 182 30.18 22.49 -10.16
CA ASP A 182 30.59 23.76 -10.76
C ASP A 182 29.44 24.78 -10.78
N PRO A 183 29.52 25.89 -9.99
CA PRO A 183 28.46 26.89 -9.95
C PRO A 183 28.21 27.56 -11.32
N ALA A 184 29.17 27.55 -12.23
CA ALA A 184 28.98 28.10 -13.57
C ALA A 184 28.03 27.24 -14.44
N GLN A 185 27.98 25.93 -14.17
CA GLN A 185 27.13 24.99 -14.90
C GLN A 185 25.79 24.77 -14.22
N VAL A 186 25.73 24.71 -12.87
CA VAL A 186 24.56 24.39 -12.08
C VAL A 186 24.35 25.37 -10.91
N PRO A 187 24.17 26.67 -11.18
CA PRO A 187 24.20 27.70 -10.16
C PRO A 187 23.15 27.50 -9.06
N HIS A 188 21.95 27.05 -9.39
CA HIS A 188 20.87 26.82 -8.42
C HIS A 188 21.14 25.61 -7.52
N LEU A 189 21.66 24.50 -8.07
CA LEU A 189 22.00 23.31 -7.27
C LEU A 189 23.21 23.63 -6.37
N ALA A 190 24.21 24.32 -6.87
CA ALA A 190 25.37 24.73 -6.10
C ALA A 190 24.97 25.65 -4.93
N ALA A 191 24.02 26.56 -5.13
CA ALA A 191 23.51 27.44 -4.07
C ALA A 191 22.74 26.68 -2.96
N ILE A 192 22.06 25.58 -3.28
CA ILE A 192 21.41 24.70 -2.30
C ILE A 192 22.47 23.90 -1.53
N GLY A 193 23.41 23.33 -2.25
CA GLY A 193 24.57 22.62 -1.71
C GLY A 193 24.19 21.49 -0.77
N VAL A 194 24.94 21.34 0.30
CA VAL A 194 24.77 20.28 1.32
C VAL A 194 23.40 20.31 2.03
N ARG A 195 22.68 21.42 1.96
CA ARG A 195 21.32 21.53 2.51
C ARG A 195 20.30 20.68 1.75
N TRP A 196 20.65 20.19 0.53
CA TRP A 196 19.72 19.37 -0.26
C TRP A 196 19.19 18.17 0.53
N ALA A 197 20.05 17.46 1.24
CA ALA A 197 19.66 16.27 2.00
C ALA A 197 18.61 16.58 3.08
N GLU A 198 18.83 17.65 3.84
CA GLU A 198 17.89 18.12 4.87
C GLU A 198 16.55 18.55 4.25
N LEU A 199 16.60 19.33 3.18
CA LEU A 199 15.39 19.83 2.51
C LEU A 199 14.59 18.68 1.85
N ALA A 200 15.28 17.72 1.25
CA ALA A 200 14.65 16.55 0.62
C ALA A 200 14.03 15.57 1.62
N ALA A 201 14.50 15.54 2.87
CA ALA A 201 13.96 14.68 3.92
C ALA A 201 12.62 15.17 4.50
N ARG A 202 12.21 16.41 4.21
CA ARG A 202 10.96 16.99 4.73
C ARG A 202 9.74 16.23 4.19
N ASP A 203 8.76 15.98 5.06
CA ASP A 203 7.47 15.47 4.63
C ASP A 203 6.60 16.61 4.09
N VAL A 204 6.65 16.78 2.77
CA VAL A 204 5.86 17.78 2.05
C VAL A 204 4.62 17.17 1.36
N TYR A 205 4.42 15.84 1.49
CA TYR A 205 3.35 15.14 0.80
C TYR A 205 1.96 15.74 1.04
N PRO A 206 1.54 16.05 2.28
CA PRO A 206 0.18 16.56 2.52
C PRO A 206 -0.09 17.91 1.83
N GLU A 207 0.92 18.76 1.74
CA GLU A 207 0.82 20.08 1.09
C GLU A 207 0.82 19.94 -0.44
N VAL A 208 1.79 19.16 -0.95
CA VAL A 208 1.91 18.91 -2.39
C VAL A 208 0.71 18.15 -2.93
N LEU A 209 0.16 17.18 -2.19
CA LEU A 209 -1.05 16.46 -2.58
C LEU A 209 -2.22 17.42 -2.81
N ARG A 210 -2.46 18.38 -1.89
CA ARG A 210 -3.54 19.37 -2.05
C ARG A 210 -3.38 20.18 -3.32
N THR A 211 -2.19 20.71 -3.55
CA THR A 211 -1.87 21.48 -4.76
C THR A 211 -2.02 20.63 -6.02
N PHE A 212 -1.61 19.36 -5.95
CA PHE A 212 -1.72 18.42 -7.07
C PHE A 212 -3.18 18.12 -7.41
N VAL A 213 -4.01 17.85 -6.40
CA VAL A 213 -5.45 17.65 -6.56
C VAL A 213 -6.11 18.88 -7.17
N ASP A 214 -5.79 20.09 -6.70
CA ASP A 214 -6.30 21.33 -7.27
C ASP A 214 -5.96 21.47 -8.75
N GLY A 215 -4.72 21.17 -9.12
CA GLY A 215 -4.27 21.19 -10.51
C GLY A 215 -4.98 20.16 -11.40
N LEU A 216 -5.24 18.96 -10.88
CA LEU A 216 -5.98 17.91 -11.60
C LEU A 216 -7.44 18.30 -11.81
N LEU A 217 -8.12 18.81 -10.79
CA LEU A 217 -9.52 19.20 -10.82
C LEU A 217 -9.75 20.46 -11.68
N ALA A 218 -8.79 21.38 -11.74
CA ALA A 218 -8.87 22.55 -12.63
C ALA A 218 -8.94 22.19 -14.11
N ARG A 219 -8.61 20.96 -14.50
CA ARG A 219 -8.72 20.44 -15.87
C ARG A 219 -10.09 19.82 -16.16
N ALA A 220 -10.97 19.75 -15.15
CA ALA A 220 -12.32 19.25 -15.36
C ALA A 220 -13.04 20.09 -16.41
N THR A 221 -13.59 19.44 -17.43
CA THR A 221 -14.47 20.11 -18.39
C THR A 221 -15.82 20.32 -17.69
N PRO A 222 -16.38 21.55 -17.67
CA PRO A 222 -17.71 21.76 -17.13
C PRO A 222 -18.70 20.80 -17.81
N ARG A 223 -19.52 20.08 -17.03
CA ARG A 223 -20.62 19.31 -17.60
C ARG A 223 -21.49 20.28 -18.40
N ALA A 224 -21.67 20.01 -19.68
CA ALA A 224 -22.70 20.69 -20.47
C ALA A 224 -24.03 20.43 -19.73
N SER A 225 -24.64 21.51 -19.22
CA SER A 225 -25.96 21.46 -18.60
C SER A 225 -26.95 20.95 -19.64
N GLY A 226 -27.37 19.68 -19.54
CA GLY A 226 -28.43 19.09 -20.35
C GLY A 226 -29.80 19.38 -19.72
#